data_bc8b2974828be2dfef4c793f352d18f9
#
_entry.id   bc8b2974828be2dfef4c793f352d18f9
#
_cell.length_a   1.000
_cell.length_b   1.000
_cell.length_c   1.000
_cell.angle_alpha   90.00
_cell.angle_beta   90.00
_cell.angle_gamma   90.00
#
_symmetry.space_group_name_H-M   'P 1'
#
loop_
_entity.id
_entity.type
_entity.pdbx_description
1 polymer ?
#
loop_
_entity_poly.entity_id
_entity_poly.type
_entity_poly.pdbx_seq_one_letter_code
_entity_poly.pdbx_strand_id
1 'polypeptide(L)'
;GVLEKSYQRFLLHYNFPPFSTGEAKAQRGVGRREIGHGHLAWRGLKGQIPADFPYTVRLVSQILESNGSSSMATVCAGTLALMDAGVPMKKPVSGIAMGLIKNPGEDKYAILSDILGDEDHLGDMDFKTTGTRDGLTATQMDIKCDGLSFEILEEALMQAKAGREHILNCMMETISEPRAEMKPQVPRIVAFD
;
A
#
# COMPACT_ATOMS: atom_id res chain seq x y z
N GLY A 1 12.92 -16.42 13.04
CA GLY A 1 12.14 -16.90 14.19
C GLY A 1 13.03 -17.30 15.36
N VAL A 2 12.43 -17.66 16.51
CA VAL A 2 13.21 -18.01 17.72
C VAL A 2 14.10 -19.23 17.50
N LEU A 3 13.71 -20.12 16.59
CA LEU A 3 14.39 -21.39 16.32
C LEU A 3 15.28 -21.37 15.07
N GLU A 4 15.14 -20.38 14.20
CA GLU A 4 15.89 -20.32 12.94
C GLU A 4 16.37 -18.90 12.63
N LYS A 5 17.61 -18.78 12.15
CA LYS A 5 18.10 -17.54 11.58
C LYS A 5 17.39 -17.31 10.24
N SER A 6 16.76 -16.16 10.10
CA SER A 6 16.18 -15.72 8.84
C SER A 6 16.72 -14.32 8.48
N TYR A 7 16.83 -14.06 7.18
CA TYR A 7 17.28 -12.78 6.67
C TYR A 7 16.15 -12.13 5.88
N GLN A 8 15.90 -10.86 6.14
CA GLN A 8 14.96 -10.05 5.37
C GLN A 8 15.74 -9.00 4.59
N ARG A 9 15.52 -8.96 3.28
CA ARG A 9 16.17 -7.98 2.38
C ARG A 9 15.28 -6.78 2.07
N PHE A 10 14.00 -6.84 2.42
CA PHE A 10 13.07 -5.73 2.30
C PHE A 10 12.34 -5.51 3.61
N LEU A 11 12.48 -4.31 4.15
CA LEU A 11 11.86 -3.84 5.38
C LEU A 11 10.97 -2.65 5.07
N LEU A 12 9.79 -2.58 5.69
CA LEU A 12 8.91 -1.43 5.62
C LEU A 12 8.48 -1.01 7.02
N HIS A 13 8.74 0.24 7.35
CA HIS A 13 8.30 0.88 8.59
C HIS A 13 7.21 1.88 8.27
N TYR A 14 6.07 1.71 8.90
CA TYR A 14 4.91 2.58 8.74
C TYR A 14 4.66 3.31 10.06
N ASN A 15 4.82 4.62 10.03
CA ASN A 15 4.67 5.49 11.20
C ASN A 15 3.44 6.39 11.01
N PHE A 16 2.48 6.25 11.91
CA PHE A 16 1.24 7.00 11.91
C PHE A 16 1.07 7.76 13.23
N PRO A 17 1.74 8.91 13.40
CA PRO A 17 1.66 9.69 14.63
C PRO A 17 0.25 10.27 14.82
N PRO A 18 -0.19 10.50 16.07
CA PRO A 18 -1.53 11.01 16.36
C PRO A 18 -1.89 12.31 15.63
N PHE A 19 -0.91 13.19 15.45
CA PHE A 19 -1.13 14.48 14.77
C PHE A 19 -1.53 14.35 13.30
N SER A 20 -1.28 13.20 12.65
CA SER A 20 -1.66 12.98 11.25
C SER A 20 -3.18 12.99 11.03
N THR A 21 -3.96 12.78 12.07
CA THR A 21 -5.43 12.95 12.10
C THR A 21 -5.89 14.09 13.01
N GLY A 22 -4.97 14.97 13.40
CA GLY A 22 -5.29 16.11 14.29
C GLY A 22 -5.46 15.75 15.76
N GLU A 23 -5.11 14.52 16.18
CA GLU A 23 -5.22 14.11 17.58
C GLU A 23 -4.10 14.72 18.44
N ALA A 24 -4.46 15.38 19.53
CA ALA A 24 -3.53 15.82 20.58
C ALA A 24 -3.26 14.69 21.59
N LYS A 25 -2.38 13.77 21.23
CA LYS A 25 -2.08 12.56 22.02
C LYS A 25 -0.58 12.29 22.06
N ALA A 26 -0.11 11.78 23.18
CA ALA A 26 1.29 11.35 23.29
C ALA A 26 1.57 10.16 22.35
N GLN A 27 2.66 10.23 21.60
CA GLN A 27 3.12 9.12 20.79
C GLN A 27 3.70 8.03 21.70
N ARG A 28 3.02 6.88 21.73
CA ARG A 28 3.46 5.69 22.47
C ARG A 28 3.68 4.61 21.44
N GLY A 29 4.85 4.10 21.24
CA GLY A 29 5.17 2.92 20.43
C GLY A 29 4.27 2.65 19.21
N VAL A 30 4.55 1.61 18.46
CA VAL A 30 3.77 1.23 17.28
C VAL A 30 2.52 0.46 17.67
N GLY A 31 1.35 0.93 17.25
CA GLY A 31 0.07 0.28 17.51
C GLY A 31 -0.21 -0.90 16.55
N ARG A 32 -1.22 -1.74 16.89
CA ARG A 32 -1.61 -2.88 16.03
C ARG A 32 -2.05 -2.44 14.64
N ARG A 33 -2.74 -1.30 14.53
CA ARG A 33 -3.18 -0.74 13.25
C ARG A 33 -2.00 -0.37 12.36
N GLU A 34 -0.98 0.26 12.93
CA GLU A 34 0.24 0.61 12.21
C GLU A 34 0.99 -0.63 11.70
N ILE A 35 1.08 -1.67 12.53
CA ILE A 35 1.69 -2.95 12.15
C ILE A 35 0.92 -3.58 10.98
N GLY A 36 -0.40 -3.63 11.05
CA GLY A 36 -1.26 -4.19 10.00
C GLY A 36 -1.16 -3.42 8.68
N HIS A 37 -1.23 -2.09 8.74
CA HIS A 37 -1.08 -1.22 7.57
C HIS A 37 0.30 -1.31 6.93
N GLY A 38 1.36 -1.30 7.75
CA GLY A 38 2.73 -1.47 7.28
C GLY A 38 2.95 -2.85 6.64
N HIS A 39 2.39 -3.90 7.23
CA HIS A 39 2.48 -5.26 6.68
C HIS A 39 1.71 -5.41 5.36
N LEU A 40 0.55 -4.76 5.21
CA LEU A 40 -0.18 -4.72 3.95
C LEU A 40 0.66 -4.06 2.85
N ALA A 41 1.22 -2.88 3.10
CA ALA A 41 2.08 -2.18 2.17
C ALA A 41 3.35 -2.99 1.83
N TRP A 42 3.95 -3.63 2.84
CA TRP A 42 5.10 -4.51 2.64
C TRP A 42 4.78 -5.69 1.71
N ARG A 43 3.64 -6.37 1.91
CA ARG A 43 3.18 -7.44 1.02
C ARG A 43 2.96 -6.95 -0.40
N GLY A 44 2.37 -5.77 -0.55
CA GLY A 44 2.11 -5.15 -1.85
C GLY A 44 3.37 -4.92 -2.67
N LEU A 45 4.46 -4.53 -2.04
CA LEU A 45 5.71 -4.12 -2.70
C LEU A 45 6.76 -5.22 -2.78
N LYS A 46 6.84 -6.09 -1.79
CA LYS A 46 7.92 -7.08 -1.63
C LYS A 46 8.20 -7.89 -2.90
N GLY A 47 7.17 -8.36 -3.58
CA GLY A 47 7.30 -9.21 -4.77
C GLY A 47 7.92 -8.52 -5.98
N GLN A 48 7.98 -7.19 -5.97
CA GLN A 48 8.50 -6.39 -7.07
C GLN A 48 9.99 -6.07 -6.94
N ILE A 49 10.60 -6.36 -5.80
CA ILE A 49 12.05 -6.19 -5.61
C ILE A 49 12.75 -7.46 -6.12
N PRO A 50 13.71 -7.35 -7.06
CA PRO A 50 14.43 -8.51 -7.56
C PRO A 50 15.20 -9.23 -6.44
N ALA A 51 15.21 -10.56 -6.48
CA ALA A 51 15.87 -11.38 -5.47
C ALA A 51 17.39 -11.25 -5.49
N ASP A 52 17.94 -10.91 -6.64
CA ASP A 52 19.38 -10.73 -6.90
C ASP A 52 19.86 -9.29 -6.63
N PHE A 53 18.96 -8.36 -6.31
CA PHE A 53 19.36 -6.99 -5.94
C PHE A 53 20.29 -7.03 -4.71
N PRO A 54 21.53 -6.50 -4.78
CA PRO A 54 22.56 -6.81 -3.78
C PRO A 54 22.37 -6.10 -2.43
N TYR A 55 21.47 -5.12 -2.35
CA TYR A 55 21.26 -4.33 -1.14
C TYR A 55 20.04 -4.78 -0.35
N THR A 56 20.09 -4.57 0.96
CA THR A 56 18.89 -4.56 1.79
C THR A 56 18.18 -3.23 1.66
N VAL A 57 16.90 -3.28 1.34
CA VAL A 57 16.04 -2.11 1.16
C VAL A 57 15.21 -1.87 2.42
N ARG A 58 15.26 -0.67 2.96
CA ARG A 58 14.40 -0.23 4.06
C ARG A 58 13.56 0.97 3.59
N LEU A 59 12.26 0.75 3.46
CA LEU A 59 11.29 1.82 3.20
C LEU A 59 10.74 2.34 4.52
N VAL A 60 10.76 3.65 4.71
CA VAL A 60 10.17 4.30 5.88
C VAL A 60 9.06 5.23 5.40
N SER A 61 7.82 4.91 5.78
CA SER A 61 6.65 5.74 5.50
C SER A 61 6.31 6.55 6.74
N GLN A 62 6.33 7.86 6.60
CA GLN A 62 5.97 8.81 7.65
C GLN A 62 4.68 9.52 7.23
N ILE A 63 3.59 9.25 7.93
CA ILE A 63 2.29 9.85 7.62
C ILE A 63 2.19 11.19 8.37
N LEU A 64 2.15 12.28 7.62
CA LEU A 64 2.08 13.64 8.18
C LEU A 64 0.64 14.13 8.30
N GLU A 65 -0.22 13.72 7.36
CA GLU A 65 -1.64 14.03 7.32
C GLU A 65 -2.40 12.87 6.68
N SER A 66 -3.60 12.56 7.16
CA SER A 66 -4.42 11.47 6.65
C SER A 66 -5.91 11.76 6.79
N ASN A 67 -6.66 11.54 5.71
CA ASN A 67 -8.12 11.46 5.70
C ASN A 67 -8.56 10.31 4.78
N GLY A 68 -8.27 9.09 5.19
CA GLY A 68 -8.51 7.86 4.42
C GLY A 68 -7.21 7.26 3.87
N SER A 69 -7.20 6.00 3.74
CA SER A 69 -6.21 5.06 3.19
C SER A 69 -4.73 5.47 3.10
N SER A 70 -4.14 5.93 4.18
CA SER A 70 -2.70 6.21 4.28
C SER A 70 -1.81 4.99 3.96
N SER A 71 -2.32 3.77 4.14
CA SER A 71 -1.60 2.54 3.73
C SER A 71 -1.48 2.41 2.21
N MET A 72 -2.52 2.79 1.46
CA MET A 72 -2.46 2.77 -0.01
C MET A 72 -1.61 3.93 -0.55
N ALA A 73 -1.66 5.10 0.09
CA ALA A 73 -0.73 6.18 -0.17
C ALA A 73 0.74 5.74 0.07
N THR A 74 0.99 4.95 1.13
CA THR A 74 2.31 4.36 1.40
C THR A 74 2.78 3.43 0.27
N VAL A 75 1.90 2.63 -0.32
CA VAL A 75 2.24 1.78 -1.47
C VAL A 75 2.63 2.63 -2.69
N CYS A 76 1.85 3.64 -3.01
CA CYS A 76 2.12 4.52 -4.14
C CYS A 76 3.41 5.32 -3.95
N ALA A 77 3.56 6.00 -2.82
CA ALA A 77 4.77 6.75 -2.48
C ALA A 77 6.00 5.85 -2.36
N GLY A 78 5.83 4.64 -1.79
CA GLY A 78 6.88 3.64 -1.70
C GLY A 78 7.37 3.16 -3.06
N THR A 79 6.47 2.94 -4.01
CA THR A 79 6.82 2.63 -5.41
C THR A 79 7.66 3.75 -6.02
N LEU A 80 7.20 5.00 -5.92
CA LEU A 80 7.93 6.16 -6.46
C LEU A 80 9.30 6.31 -5.80
N ALA A 81 9.38 6.16 -4.47
CA ALA A 81 10.63 6.27 -3.72
C ALA A 81 11.63 5.16 -4.09
N LEU A 82 11.18 3.92 -4.28
CA LEU A 82 12.01 2.81 -4.72
C LEU A 82 12.58 3.04 -6.12
N MET A 83 11.74 3.50 -7.05
CA MET A 83 12.15 3.83 -8.41
C MET A 83 13.14 5.01 -8.44
N ASP A 84 12.89 6.06 -7.63
CA ASP A 84 13.79 7.22 -7.52
C ASP A 84 15.13 6.87 -6.85
N ALA A 85 15.15 5.89 -5.96
CA ALA A 85 16.37 5.38 -5.35
C ALA A 85 17.22 4.50 -6.29
N GLY A 86 16.71 4.14 -7.47
CA GLY A 86 17.36 3.23 -8.40
C GLY A 86 17.23 1.75 -8.03
N VAL A 87 16.23 1.39 -7.25
CA VAL A 87 15.87 -0.03 -7.05
C VAL A 87 15.20 -0.54 -8.32
N PRO A 88 15.74 -1.59 -8.98
CA PRO A 88 15.22 -2.08 -10.25
C PRO A 88 13.94 -2.90 -10.04
N MET A 89 12.86 -2.23 -9.65
CA MET A 89 11.57 -2.87 -9.46
C MET A 89 11.13 -3.58 -10.74
N LYS A 90 10.58 -4.79 -10.60
CA LYS A 90 10.05 -5.56 -11.75
C LYS A 90 8.91 -4.81 -12.44
N LYS A 91 7.99 -4.27 -11.65
CA LYS A 91 6.83 -3.49 -12.11
C LYS A 91 6.40 -2.50 -11.03
N PRO A 92 5.93 -1.30 -11.40
CA PRO A 92 5.39 -0.34 -10.44
C PRO A 92 4.06 -0.86 -9.88
N VAL A 93 3.78 -0.51 -8.62
CA VAL A 93 2.59 -0.90 -7.87
C VAL A 93 1.82 0.34 -7.45
N SER A 94 0.52 0.34 -7.68
CA SER A 94 -0.41 1.29 -7.08
C SER A 94 -1.33 0.60 -6.08
N GLY A 95 -2.04 1.37 -5.29
CA GLY A 95 -3.03 0.88 -4.34
C GLY A 95 -4.21 1.81 -4.25
N ILE A 96 -5.39 1.25 -3.94
CA ILE A 96 -6.64 1.99 -3.73
C ILE A 96 -7.43 1.37 -2.60
N ALA A 97 -8.19 2.20 -1.87
CA ALA A 97 -9.18 1.76 -0.91
C ALA A 97 -10.58 1.96 -1.47
N MET A 98 -11.34 0.88 -1.46
CA MET A 98 -12.74 0.85 -1.88
C MET A 98 -13.63 0.76 -0.64
N GLY A 99 -14.85 1.28 -0.76
CA GLY A 99 -15.89 1.13 0.24
C GLY A 99 -17.17 0.57 -0.35
N LEU A 100 -18.05 0.10 0.53
CA LEU A 100 -19.40 -0.30 0.18
C LEU A 100 -20.38 0.33 1.14
N ILE A 101 -21.50 0.84 0.61
CA ILE A 101 -22.66 1.27 1.37
C ILE A 101 -23.85 0.51 0.84
N LYS A 102 -24.59 -0.16 1.73
CA LYS A 102 -25.84 -0.85 1.44
C LYS A 102 -27.01 -0.13 2.07
N ASN A 103 -28.14 -0.06 1.37
CA ASN A 103 -29.34 0.46 1.97
C ASN A 103 -30.04 -0.61 2.82
N PRO A 104 -30.22 -0.38 4.14
CA PRO A 104 -30.87 -1.39 5.00
C PRO A 104 -32.27 -1.76 4.48
N GLY A 105 -32.48 -3.07 4.23
CA GLY A 105 -33.78 -3.60 3.78
C GLY A 105 -34.07 -3.48 2.27
N GLU A 106 -33.10 -3.01 1.48
CA GLU A 106 -33.20 -2.97 0.01
C GLU A 106 -31.96 -3.64 -0.62
N ASP A 107 -32.12 -4.18 -1.83
CA ASP A 107 -30.98 -4.70 -2.64
C ASP A 107 -30.18 -3.60 -3.35
N LYS A 108 -30.20 -2.39 -2.76
CA LYS A 108 -29.44 -1.25 -3.29
C LYS A 108 -28.12 -1.08 -2.56
N TYR A 109 -27.07 -0.91 -3.30
CA TYR A 109 -25.74 -0.64 -2.78
C TYR A 109 -24.97 0.33 -3.68
N ALA A 110 -23.92 0.91 -3.15
CA ALA A 110 -22.96 1.72 -3.88
C ALA A 110 -21.53 1.30 -3.52
N ILE A 111 -20.70 1.10 -4.53
CA ILE A 111 -19.27 0.86 -4.36
C ILE A 111 -18.56 2.19 -4.54
N LEU A 112 -17.77 2.57 -3.54
CA LEU A 112 -17.03 3.82 -3.49
C LEU A 112 -15.55 3.57 -3.79
N SER A 113 -14.93 4.47 -4.55
CA SER A 113 -13.51 4.44 -4.87
C SER A 113 -12.77 5.51 -4.09
N ASP A 114 -11.55 5.18 -3.60
CA ASP A 114 -10.67 6.09 -2.86
C ASP A 114 -11.37 6.77 -1.68
N ILE A 115 -11.82 5.92 -0.75
CA ILE A 115 -12.70 6.33 0.36
C ILE A 115 -11.99 7.22 1.38
N LEU A 116 -12.76 8.17 1.90
CA LEU A 116 -12.38 9.01 3.04
C LEU A 116 -12.50 8.25 4.36
N GLY A 117 -11.95 8.83 5.44
CA GLY A 117 -12.00 8.24 6.78
C GLY A 117 -13.43 8.01 7.28
N ASP A 118 -14.36 8.92 7.02
CA ASP A 118 -15.77 8.79 7.40
C ASP A 118 -16.47 7.67 6.60
N GLU A 119 -16.15 7.52 5.32
CA GLU A 119 -16.67 6.46 4.46
C GLU A 119 -16.14 5.09 4.87
N ASP A 120 -14.89 5.00 5.34
CA ASP A 120 -14.32 3.79 5.96
C ASP A 120 -15.07 3.45 7.26
N HIS A 121 -15.29 4.46 8.12
CA HIS A 121 -15.89 4.24 9.44
C HIS A 121 -17.38 3.88 9.38
N LEU A 122 -18.13 4.52 8.52
CA LEU A 122 -19.60 4.39 8.41
C LEU A 122 -20.03 3.35 7.37
N GLY A 123 -19.15 2.94 6.46
CA GLY A 123 -19.46 1.99 5.41
C GLY A 123 -19.63 0.55 5.89
N ASP A 124 -20.23 -0.27 5.05
CA ASP A 124 -20.50 -1.70 5.31
C ASP A 124 -19.31 -2.62 4.97
N MET A 125 -18.36 -2.11 4.19
CA MET A 125 -17.11 -2.78 3.83
C MET A 125 -16.04 -1.74 3.54
N ASP A 126 -14.80 -2.00 3.97
CA ASP A 126 -13.61 -1.43 3.37
C ASP A 126 -12.74 -2.51 2.72
N PHE A 127 -12.23 -2.21 1.53
CA PHE A 127 -11.52 -3.15 0.70
C PHE A 127 -10.32 -2.48 0.05
N LYS A 128 -9.13 -2.90 0.43
CA LYS A 128 -7.87 -2.35 -0.06
C LYS A 128 -7.20 -3.32 -1.01
N THR A 129 -6.84 -2.83 -2.20
CA THR A 129 -6.11 -3.61 -3.20
C THR A 129 -4.85 -2.90 -3.62
N THR A 130 -3.78 -3.67 -3.74
CA THR A 130 -2.53 -3.24 -4.35
C THR A 130 -2.23 -4.10 -5.56
N GLY A 131 -1.58 -3.55 -6.57
CA GLY A 131 -1.23 -4.33 -7.74
C GLY A 131 -0.48 -3.56 -8.80
N THR A 132 0.06 -4.33 -9.74
CA THR A 132 0.63 -3.87 -11.00
C THR A 132 -0.47 -3.79 -12.07
N ARG A 133 -0.11 -3.46 -13.31
CA ARG A 133 -1.06 -3.55 -14.45
C ARG A 133 -1.54 -4.99 -14.71
N ASP A 134 -0.73 -6.01 -14.36
CA ASP A 134 -1.03 -7.39 -14.71
C ASP A 134 -1.85 -8.12 -13.64
N GLY A 135 -1.85 -7.63 -12.39
CA GLY A 135 -2.59 -8.31 -11.33
C GLY A 135 -2.37 -7.74 -9.95
N LEU A 136 -3.00 -8.37 -8.98
CA LEU A 136 -2.95 -7.98 -7.57
C LEU A 136 -1.67 -8.49 -6.91
N THR A 137 -1.12 -7.68 -6.01
CA THR A 137 0.03 -8.04 -5.17
C THR A 137 -0.34 -8.26 -3.71
N ALA A 138 -1.34 -7.52 -3.21
CA ALA A 138 -1.93 -7.74 -1.89
C ALA A 138 -3.36 -7.20 -1.83
N THR A 139 -4.15 -7.81 -0.94
CA THR A 139 -5.51 -7.37 -0.62
C THR A 139 -5.73 -7.42 0.89
N GLN A 140 -6.62 -6.55 1.37
CA GLN A 140 -7.20 -6.58 2.70
C GLN A 140 -8.66 -6.18 2.58
N MET A 141 -9.55 -6.91 3.25
CA MET A 141 -10.98 -6.61 3.32
C MET A 141 -11.41 -6.64 4.77
N ASP A 142 -12.21 -5.66 5.17
CA ASP A 142 -12.96 -5.64 6.41
C ASP A 142 -14.45 -5.52 6.09
N ILE A 143 -15.24 -6.49 6.53
CA ILE A 143 -16.69 -6.58 6.27
C ILE A 143 -17.41 -6.30 7.57
N LYS A 144 -18.30 -5.33 7.57
CA LYS A 144 -19.08 -4.88 8.72
C LYS A 144 -20.58 -5.24 8.60
N CYS A 145 -20.94 -6.02 7.58
CA CYS A 145 -22.29 -6.54 7.32
C CYS A 145 -22.30 -8.07 7.33
N ASP A 146 -23.47 -8.69 7.27
CA ASP A 146 -23.66 -10.15 7.36
C ASP A 146 -23.11 -10.95 6.16
N GLY A 147 -22.37 -10.32 5.28
CA GLY A 147 -21.73 -10.93 4.13
C GLY A 147 -21.98 -10.16 2.84
N LEU A 148 -21.22 -10.56 1.82
CA LEU A 148 -21.27 -9.97 0.48
C LEU A 148 -21.58 -11.06 -0.55
N SER A 149 -22.36 -10.72 -1.56
CA SER A 149 -22.51 -11.60 -2.72
C SER A 149 -21.25 -11.59 -3.59
N PHE A 150 -21.07 -12.64 -4.38
CA PHE A 150 -19.94 -12.72 -5.31
C PHE A 150 -20.00 -11.64 -6.40
N GLU A 151 -21.21 -11.22 -6.79
CA GLU A 151 -21.45 -10.17 -7.76
C GLU A 151 -20.93 -8.82 -7.26
N ILE A 152 -21.23 -8.45 -6.01
CA ILE A 152 -20.73 -7.23 -5.37
C ILE A 152 -19.19 -7.27 -5.27
N LEU A 153 -18.63 -8.42 -4.92
CA LEU A 153 -17.19 -8.59 -4.81
C LEU A 153 -16.50 -8.45 -6.17
N GLU A 154 -17.05 -9.05 -7.23
CA GLU A 154 -16.54 -8.94 -8.59
C GLU A 154 -16.58 -7.48 -9.07
N GLU A 155 -17.72 -6.80 -8.88
CA GLU A 155 -17.88 -5.40 -9.24
C GLU A 155 -16.87 -4.50 -8.49
N ALA A 156 -16.70 -4.70 -7.18
CA ALA A 156 -15.73 -3.98 -6.38
C ALA A 156 -14.28 -4.20 -6.86
N LEU A 157 -13.92 -5.43 -7.23
CA LEU A 157 -12.60 -5.77 -7.79
C LEU A 157 -12.36 -5.11 -9.14
N MET A 158 -13.35 -5.10 -10.02
CA MET A 158 -13.24 -4.47 -11.34
C MET A 158 -13.14 -2.94 -11.22
N GLN A 159 -13.94 -2.33 -10.35
CA GLN A 159 -13.85 -0.90 -10.07
C GLN A 159 -12.51 -0.52 -9.43
N ALA A 160 -12.02 -1.32 -8.48
CA ALA A 160 -10.70 -1.16 -7.89
C ALA A 160 -9.56 -1.27 -8.91
N LYS A 161 -9.69 -2.16 -9.91
CA LYS A 161 -8.74 -2.28 -11.01
C LYS A 161 -8.65 -0.97 -11.79
N ALA A 162 -9.79 -0.43 -12.22
CA ALA A 162 -9.84 0.84 -12.95
C ALA A 162 -9.24 2.00 -12.14
N GLY A 163 -9.57 2.09 -10.84
CA GLY A 163 -9.01 3.10 -9.93
C GLY A 163 -7.50 2.97 -9.77
N ARG A 164 -6.98 1.76 -9.60
CA ARG A 164 -5.52 1.53 -9.50
C ARG A 164 -4.79 1.87 -10.80
N GLU A 165 -5.37 1.58 -11.95
CA GLU A 165 -4.80 1.94 -13.25
C GLU A 165 -4.73 3.46 -13.44
N HIS A 166 -5.78 4.18 -13.02
CA HIS A 166 -5.78 5.65 -13.02
C HIS A 166 -4.66 6.21 -12.13
N ILE A 167 -4.58 5.77 -10.86
CA ILE A 167 -3.55 6.19 -9.92
C ILE A 167 -2.14 5.87 -10.48
N LEU A 168 -1.96 4.68 -11.03
CA LEU A 168 -0.69 4.28 -11.61
C LEU A 168 -0.29 5.20 -12.78
N ASN A 169 -1.24 5.61 -13.63
CA ASN A 169 -0.96 6.54 -14.72
C ASN A 169 -0.46 7.89 -14.19
N CYS A 170 -1.12 8.44 -13.15
CA CYS A 170 -0.67 9.67 -12.50
C CYS A 170 0.74 9.52 -11.89
N MET A 171 1.03 8.37 -11.27
CA MET A 171 2.37 8.08 -10.74
C MET A 171 3.45 8.08 -11.84
N MET A 172 3.12 7.50 -13.00
CA MET A 172 4.05 7.40 -14.15
C MET A 172 4.33 8.75 -14.82
N GLU A 173 3.51 9.77 -14.62
CA GLU A 173 3.82 11.14 -15.04
C GLU A 173 5.02 11.72 -14.25
N THR A 174 5.23 11.29 -13.02
CA THR A 174 6.35 11.73 -12.17
C THR A 174 7.63 10.94 -12.46
N ILE A 175 7.53 9.62 -12.48
CA ILE A 175 8.65 8.72 -12.81
C ILE A 175 8.08 7.43 -13.43
N SER A 176 8.42 7.17 -14.69
CA SER A 176 7.89 6.05 -15.47
C SER A 176 8.72 4.77 -15.34
N GLU A 177 10.02 4.89 -15.03
CA GLU A 177 10.97 3.79 -14.91
C GLU A 177 11.89 4.02 -13.72
N PRO A 178 12.40 2.96 -13.09
CA PRO A 178 13.45 3.10 -12.08
C PRO A 178 14.66 3.84 -12.65
N ARG A 179 15.29 4.69 -11.84
CA ARG A 179 16.54 5.32 -12.27
C ARG A 179 17.58 4.26 -12.59
N ALA A 180 18.31 4.45 -13.69
CA ALA A 180 19.34 3.52 -14.16
C ALA A 180 20.48 3.36 -13.15
N GLU A 181 20.75 4.41 -12.38
CA GLU A 181 21.80 4.44 -11.36
C GLU A 181 21.26 4.84 -10.00
N MET A 182 21.82 4.23 -8.96
CA MET A 182 21.58 4.67 -7.59
C MET A 182 22.21 6.04 -7.35
N LYS A 183 21.63 6.81 -6.42
CA LYS A 183 22.13 8.15 -6.06
C LYS A 183 23.61 8.09 -5.60
N PRO A 184 24.41 9.16 -5.81
CA PRO A 184 25.85 9.17 -5.53
C PRO A 184 26.22 8.84 -4.08
N GLN A 185 25.35 9.17 -3.12
CA GLN A 185 25.57 8.93 -1.69
C GLN A 185 25.34 7.48 -1.25
N VAL A 186 24.82 6.61 -2.13
CA VAL A 186 24.59 5.20 -1.80
C VAL A 186 25.93 4.47 -1.75
N PRO A 187 26.21 3.68 -0.68
CA PRO A 187 27.41 2.86 -0.61
C PRO A 187 27.52 1.92 -1.81
N ARG A 188 28.72 1.80 -2.37
CA ARG A 188 28.99 0.93 -3.52
C ARG A 188 29.67 -0.35 -3.08
N ILE A 189 29.23 -1.48 -3.64
CA ILE A 189 29.92 -2.76 -3.51
C ILE A 189 30.96 -2.82 -4.62
N VAL A 190 32.23 -2.91 -4.25
CA VAL A 190 33.35 -3.03 -5.19
C VAL A 190 34.03 -4.36 -4.92
N ALA A 191 34.14 -5.19 -5.95
CA ALA A 191 34.94 -6.39 -5.90
C ALA A 191 36.40 -6.02 -6.23
N PHE A 192 37.34 -6.56 -5.47
CA PHE A 192 38.78 -6.51 -5.73
C PHE A 192 39.26 -7.92 -6.03
N ASP A 193 40.03 -8.06 -7.10
CA ASP A 193 40.74 -9.30 -7.45
C ASP A 193 42.03 -9.42 -6.64
#